data_f500eec3f5a4911bc7895d1c71fac88a
#
_entry.id   f500eec3f5a4911bc7895d1c71fac88a
#
_cell.length_a   1.000
_cell.length_b   1.000
_cell.length_c   1.000
_cell.angle_alpha   90.00
_cell.angle_beta   90.00
_cell.angle_gamma   90.00
#
_symmetry.space_group_name_H-M   'P 1'
#
loop_
_entity.id
_entity.type
_entity.pdbx_description
1 polymer ?
#
loop_
_entity_poly.entity_id
_entity_poly.type
_entity_poly.pdbx_seq_one_letter_code
_entity_poly.pdbx_strand_id
1 'polypeptide(L)'
;MSYEQVLDIFWHHIDPTDSGGQFADRGPQYRAAIFYHDEEQKRIAEKSEADLEQSGQFTKPIVTSIVKFSRFYEAEFYHQDYHRKNPSRYKIYRSGSGRDQFLDKTWGKENKTDSNPGGNPGGQKTYSKPDDATLKKKLTPLQYEVTQSEGTEPPFQNEYHDNKRDGIYVDIVSGEPLFSSLDKYDSGTGWPSFTKPLEPENVTTRKDRTLFAVRVEVKSKHGDSHLGHVFPDGPAPTGQRYCMNSAALRFIPKEDLEKEGYGEYLKLFRRKSE
;
A
#
# COMPACT_ATOMS: atom_id res chain seq x y z
N MET A 1 -7.33 -1.11 17.40
CA MET A 1 -6.00 -0.45 17.51
C MET A 1 -5.93 0.16 18.87
N SER A 2 -4.88 -0.13 19.67
CA SER A 2 -4.68 0.48 20.99
C SER A 2 -4.06 1.88 20.87
N TYR A 3 -4.06 2.66 21.97
CA TYR A 3 -3.47 4.00 21.95
C TYR A 3 -1.97 3.95 21.75
N GLU A 4 -1.28 2.97 22.33
CA GLU A 4 0.15 2.71 22.13
C GLU A 4 0.48 2.45 20.65
N GLN A 5 -0.34 1.67 19.96
CA GLN A 5 -0.16 1.42 18.51
C GLN A 5 -0.34 2.69 17.68
N VAL A 6 -1.24 3.59 18.08
CA VAL A 6 -1.40 4.89 17.42
C VAL A 6 -0.17 5.78 17.63
N LEU A 7 0.39 5.79 18.85
CA LEU A 7 1.61 6.53 19.17
C LEU A 7 2.83 6.00 18.39
N ASP A 8 2.96 4.69 18.30
CA ASP A 8 4.02 4.06 17.51
C ASP A 8 3.97 4.49 16.05
N ILE A 9 2.79 4.41 15.43
CA ILE A 9 2.58 4.91 14.06
C ILE A 9 2.90 6.40 13.96
N PHE A 10 2.49 7.21 14.93
CA PHE A 10 2.73 8.64 14.94
C PHE A 10 4.24 8.97 14.94
N TRP A 11 5.03 8.34 15.83
CA TRP A 11 6.47 8.54 15.92
C TRP A 11 7.20 8.18 14.62
N HIS A 12 6.75 7.12 13.94
CA HIS A 12 7.31 6.67 12.66
C HIS A 12 6.92 7.56 11.45
N HIS A 13 6.12 8.62 11.64
CA HIS A 13 5.65 9.48 10.55
C HIS A 13 6.06 10.95 10.68
N ILE A 14 6.77 11.31 11.75
CA ILE A 14 7.20 12.69 12.02
C ILE A 14 8.71 12.79 12.24
N ASP A 15 9.23 14.01 12.20
CA ASP A 15 10.49 14.37 12.87
C ASP A 15 10.16 14.91 14.26
N PRO A 16 10.34 14.12 15.34
CA PRO A 16 9.98 14.55 16.70
C PRO A 16 10.92 15.60 17.25
N THR A 17 12.05 15.88 16.59
CA THR A 17 13.07 16.86 16.99
C THR A 17 12.91 18.23 16.33
N ASP A 18 11.92 18.39 15.44
CA ASP A 18 11.69 19.65 14.72
C ASP A 18 10.68 20.55 15.44
N SER A 19 11.17 21.57 16.14
CA SER A 19 10.35 22.54 16.87
C SER A 19 9.69 23.59 15.97
N GLY A 20 10.12 23.72 14.72
CA GLY A 20 9.70 24.80 13.81
C GLY A 20 8.70 24.39 12.74
N GLY A 21 8.26 23.14 12.71
CA GLY A 21 7.34 22.60 11.72
C GLY A 21 7.47 21.13 11.50
N GLN A 22 7.27 20.67 10.27
CA GLN A 22 7.53 19.31 9.83
C GLN A 22 8.04 19.33 8.39
N PHE A 23 9.28 18.93 8.20
CA PHE A 23 9.94 18.86 6.89
C PHE A 23 9.92 20.20 6.12
N ALA A 24 9.29 20.25 4.94
CA ALA A 24 9.14 21.47 4.16
C ALA A 24 8.10 22.44 4.74
N ASP A 25 7.19 21.96 5.57
CA ASP A 25 6.14 22.80 6.16
C ASP A 25 6.64 23.51 7.42
N ARG A 26 6.70 24.83 7.37
CA ARG A 26 7.28 25.65 8.45
C ARG A 26 6.21 26.51 9.11
N GLY A 27 6.32 26.64 10.43
CA GLY A 27 5.45 27.46 11.23
C GLY A 27 4.78 26.72 12.38
N PRO A 28 4.23 27.42 13.38
CA PRO A 28 3.67 26.83 14.59
C PRO A 28 2.49 25.88 14.32
N GLN A 29 1.75 26.09 13.24
CA GLN A 29 0.62 25.26 12.82
C GLN A 29 1.04 23.87 12.30
N TYR A 30 2.31 23.68 11.95
CA TYR A 30 2.84 22.41 11.43
C TYR A 30 3.65 21.63 12.47
N ARG A 31 3.75 22.10 13.70
CA ARG A 31 4.45 21.38 14.76
C ARG A 31 3.70 20.11 15.13
N ALA A 32 4.44 19.04 15.34
CA ALA A 32 3.89 17.79 15.85
C ALA A 32 3.40 17.95 17.31
N ALA A 33 2.24 17.36 17.62
CA ALA A 33 1.69 17.34 18.97
C ALA A 33 0.84 16.08 19.19
N ILE A 34 0.86 15.59 20.42
CA ILE A 34 -0.01 14.52 20.90
C ILE A 34 -1.06 15.14 21.81
N PHE A 35 -2.32 14.88 21.51
CA PHE A 35 -3.44 15.33 22.33
C PHE A 35 -3.99 14.15 23.13
N TYR A 36 -4.09 14.32 24.47
CA TYR A 36 -4.65 13.31 25.36
C TYR A 36 -6.02 13.76 25.90
N HIS A 37 -6.93 12.81 26.10
CA HIS A 37 -8.27 13.04 26.63
C HIS A 37 -8.36 12.79 28.13
N ASP A 38 -7.57 11.86 28.66
CA ASP A 38 -7.56 11.47 30.06
C ASP A 38 -6.11 11.24 30.58
N GLU A 39 -5.98 11.05 31.88
CA GLU A 39 -4.66 10.90 32.53
C GLU A 39 -3.96 9.58 32.14
N GLU A 40 -4.71 8.55 31.77
CA GLU A 40 -4.11 7.30 31.31
C GLU A 40 -3.47 7.47 29.93
N GLN A 41 -4.15 8.14 29.00
CA GLN A 41 -3.56 8.50 27.70
C GLN A 41 -2.33 9.40 27.85
N LYS A 42 -2.39 10.36 28.79
CA LYS A 42 -1.23 11.21 29.11
C LYS A 42 -0.04 10.37 29.55
N ARG A 43 -0.24 9.48 30.53
CA ARG A 43 0.80 8.60 31.06
C ARG A 43 1.42 7.70 29.98
N ILE A 44 0.58 7.16 29.09
CA ILE A 44 1.03 6.33 27.97
C ILE A 44 1.84 7.17 26.96
N ALA A 45 1.40 8.39 26.66
CA ALA A 45 2.10 9.29 25.74
C ALA A 45 3.48 9.70 26.30
N GLU A 46 3.54 10.13 27.57
CA GLU A 46 4.79 10.49 28.26
C GLU A 46 5.76 9.31 28.34
N LYS A 47 5.24 8.11 28.60
CA LYS A 47 6.06 6.89 28.59
C LYS A 47 6.61 6.61 27.20
N SER A 48 5.79 6.72 26.15
CA SER A 48 6.19 6.48 24.76
C SER A 48 7.27 7.47 24.29
N GLU A 49 7.18 8.74 24.73
CA GLU A 49 8.21 9.76 24.47
C GLU A 49 9.52 9.40 25.18
N ALA A 50 9.46 9.03 26.46
CA ALA A 50 10.63 8.64 27.23
C ALA A 50 11.30 7.38 26.66
N ASP A 51 10.53 6.37 26.26
CA ASP A 51 11.03 5.15 25.62
C ASP A 51 11.76 5.50 24.29
N LEU A 52 11.21 6.44 23.50
CA LEU A 52 11.82 6.91 22.26
C LEU A 52 13.11 7.69 22.51
N GLU A 53 13.17 8.55 23.54
CA GLU A 53 14.42 9.25 23.92
C GLU A 53 15.50 8.26 24.37
N GLN A 54 15.13 7.26 25.18
CA GLN A 54 16.07 6.25 25.68
C GLN A 54 16.55 5.28 24.59
N SER A 55 15.81 5.14 23.48
CA SER A 55 16.22 4.30 22.37
C SER A 55 17.50 4.78 21.69
N GLY A 56 17.87 6.06 21.85
CA GLY A 56 19.01 6.67 21.17
C GLY A 56 18.83 6.84 19.65
N GLN A 57 17.60 6.66 19.14
CA GLN A 57 17.28 6.82 17.73
C GLN A 57 17.53 8.25 17.23
N PHE A 58 17.32 9.23 18.09
CA PHE A 58 17.54 10.64 17.80
C PHE A 58 18.69 11.20 18.63
N THR A 59 19.58 11.97 18.00
CA THR A 59 20.68 12.67 18.68
C THR A 59 20.27 14.02 19.25
N LYS A 60 19.12 14.56 18.82
CA LYS A 60 18.53 15.79 19.32
C LYS A 60 17.39 15.46 20.28
N PRO A 61 17.09 16.35 21.24
CA PRO A 61 15.97 16.14 22.14
C PRO A 61 14.64 16.10 21.38
N ILE A 62 13.71 15.30 21.89
CA ILE A 62 12.33 15.29 21.42
C ILE A 62 11.65 16.57 21.88
N VAL A 63 10.95 17.24 20.96
CA VAL A 63 10.26 18.52 21.17
C VAL A 63 8.78 18.46 20.83
N THR A 64 8.27 17.26 20.61
CA THR A 64 6.85 17.01 20.36
C THR A 64 6.05 17.31 21.63
N SER A 65 5.04 18.17 21.54
CA SER A 65 4.25 18.57 22.69
C SER A 65 3.19 17.52 23.03
N ILE A 66 3.07 17.15 24.32
CA ILE A 66 1.96 16.36 24.85
C ILE A 66 0.98 17.30 25.55
N VAL A 67 -0.22 17.50 25.01
CA VAL A 67 -1.16 18.55 25.42
C VAL A 67 -2.54 17.96 25.72
N LYS A 68 -3.22 18.52 26.72
CA LYS A 68 -4.60 18.13 26.97
C LYS A 68 -5.49 18.56 25.81
N PHE A 69 -6.32 17.63 25.32
CA PHE A 69 -7.29 17.91 24.30
C PHE A 69 -8.31 18.96 24.79
N SER A 70 -8.57 19.94 23.97
CA SER A 70 -9.58 20.97 24.28
C SER A 70 -10.65 21.04 23.21
N ARG A 71 -10.25 21.10 21.94
CA ARG A 71 -11.17 21.23 20.82
C ARG A 71 -10.50 20.73 19.54
N PHE A 72 -11.27 20.06 18.68
CA PHE A 72 -10.89 19.72 17.32
C PHE A 72 -11.44 20.74 16.34
N TYR A 73 -10.63 21.12 15.38
CA TYR A 73 -11.03 21.93 14.24
C TYR A 73 -10.85 21.12 12.98
N GLU A 74 -11.95 20.82 12.32
CA GLU A 74 -11.92 20.07 11.07
C GLU A 74 -11.20 20.86 9.98
N ALA A 75 -10.33 20.19 9.23
CA ALA A 75 -9.68 20.80 8.08
C ALA A 75 -10.69 21.04 6.96
N GLU A 76 -10.42 22.03 6.13
CA GLU A 76 -11.29 22.43 5.02
C GLU A 76 -11.53 21.29 4.05
N PHE A 77 -12.70 21.27 3.42
CA PHE A 77 -13.16 20.18 2.56
C PHE A 77 -12.14 19.77 1.47
N TYR A 78 -11.36 20.72 0.93
CA TYR A 78 -10.36 20.43 -0.09
C TYR A 78 -9.10 19.72 0.49
N HIS A 79 -8.88 19.78 1.80
CA HIS A 79 -7.83 19.02 2.49
C HIS A 79 -8.29 17.62 2.92
N GLN A 80 -9.61 17.41 3.07
CA GLN A 80 -10.14 16.11 3.45
C GLN A 80 -9.84 15.07 2.35
N ASP A 81 -9.25 13.95 2.73
CA ASP A 81 -8.84 12.89 1.80
C ASP A 81 -7.94 13.36 0.65
N TYR A 82 -7.13 14.42 0.85
CA TYR A 82 -6.31 15.02 -0.20
C TYR A 82 -5.42 13.99 -0.91
N HIS A 83 -4.82 13.06 -0.17
CA HIS A 83 -3.99 12.01 -0.70
C HIS A 83 -4.74 11.05 -1.65
N ARG A 84 -6.04 10.82 -1.41
CA ARG A 84 -6.90 10.02 -2.27
C ARG A 84 -7.40 10.80 -3.48
N LYS A 85 -7.77 12.07 -3.26
CA LYS A 85 -8.29 12.97 -4.31
C LYS A 85 -7.19 13.45 -5.27
N ASN A 86 -5.95 13.58 -4.79
CA ASN A 86 -4.81 14.12 -5.54
C ASN A 86 -3.54 13.27 -5.38
N PRO A 87 -3.56 11.96 -5.69
CA PRO A 87 -2.47 11.02 -5.35
C PRO A 87 -1.13 11.43 -5.96
N SER A 88 -1.10 11.85 -7.22
CA SER A 88 0.13 12.27 -7.89
C SER A 88 0.76 13.53 -7.29
N ARG A 89 -0.08 14.54 -6.98
CA ARG A 89 0.38 15.78 -6.32
C ARG A 89 0.88 15.50 -4.90
N TYR A 90 0.15 14.67 -4.15
CA TYR A 90 0.53 14.27 -2.81
C TYR A 90 1.89 13.54 -2.80
N LYS A 91 2.09 12.61 -3.74
CA LYS A 91 3.35 11.86 -3.87
C LYS A 91 4.53 12.77 -4.19
N ILE A 92 4.37 13.69 -5.16
CA ILE A 92 5.41 14.66 -5.52
C ILE A 92 5.75 15.55 -4.32
N TYR A 93 4.73 16.08 -3.65
CA TYR A 93 4.90 16.91 -2.45
C TYR A 93 5.62 16.14 -1.34
N ARG A 94 5.16 14.94 -1.00
CA ARG A 94 5.72 14.11 0.07
C ARG A 94 7.20 13.78 -0.18
N SER A 95 7.55 13.36 -1.40
CA SER A 95 8.93 13.10 -1.80
C SER A 95 9.78 14.39 -1.81
N GLY A 96 9.24 15.48 -2.37
CA GLY A 96 9.93 16.77 -2.44
C GLY A 96 10.06 17.48 -1.09
N SER A 97 9.25 17.15 -0.09
CA SER A 97 9.33 17.72 1.27
C SER A 97 10.52 17.19 2.09
N GLY A 98 11.17 16.12 1.65
CA GLY A 98 12.24 15.44 2.39
C GLY A 98 11.74 14.43 3.43
N ARG A 99 10.42 14.25 3.58
CA ARG A 99 9.82 13.35 4.57
C ARG A 99 10.24 11.90 4.33
N ASP A 100 10.08 11.39 3.12
CA ASP A 100 10.37 10.00 2.81
C ASP A 100 11.85 9.67 3.04
N GLN A 101 12.77 10.57 2.64
CA GLN A 101 14.20 10.41 2.85
C GLN A 101 14.57 10.39 4.34
N PHE A 102 13.92 11.25 5.13
CA PHE A 102 14.14 11.29 6.58
C PHE A 102 13.66 9.99 7.23
N LEU A 103 12.46 9.53 6.91
CA LEU A 103 11.89 8.30 7.46
C LEU A 103 12.72 7.07 7.09
N ASP A 104 13.13 6.95 5.84
CA ASP A 104 14.01 5.86 5.39
C ASP A 104 15.36 5.87 6.11
N LYS A 105 15.94 7.05 6.32
CA LYS A 105 17.20 7.19 7.04
C LYS A 105 17.06 6.84 8.53
N THR A 106 15.96 7.25 9.14
CA THR A 106 15.74 7.11 10.57
C THR A 106 15.27 5.71 10.93
N TRP A 107 14.30 5.16 10.19
CA TRP A 107 13.63 3.91 10.52
C TRP A 107 13.97 2.75 9.57
N GLY A 108 14.61 3.03 8.44
CA GLY A 108 14.94 2.01 7.42
C GLY A 108 15.94 0.94 7.85
N LYS A 109 16.62 1.11 8.98
CA LYS A 109 17.53 0.10 9.56
C LYS A 109 16.80 -0.94 10.41
N GLU A 110 15.70 -0.58 11.05
CA GLU A 110 14.91 -1.51 11.87
C GLU A 110 14.15 -2.52 11.02
N ASN A 111 13.85 -2.17 9.76
CA ASN A 111 13.25 -3.10 8.80
C ASN A 111 14.24 -4.11 8.17
N LYS A 112 15.51 -4.12 8.60
CA LYS A 112 16.56 -5.00 8.04
C LYS A 112 17.17 -5.99 9.01
N THR A 113 16.77 -6.03 10.27
CA THR A 113 17.22 -7.05 11.21
C THR A 113 16.15 -8.10 11.43
N ASP A 114 16.34 -9.23 10.73
CA ASP A 114 15.73 -10.49 11.07
C ASP A 114 15.95 -10.82 12.54
N SER A 115 14.87 -10.99 13.28
CA SER A 115 14.75 -12.07 14.28
C SER A 115 13.35 -12.05 14.88
N ASN A 116 12.50 -12.89 14.35
CA ASN A 116 11.28 -13.31 15.05
C ASN A 116 11.58 -14.62 15.80
N PRO A 117 11.27 -14.71 17.10
CA PRO A 117 10.53 -15.83 17.58
C PRO A 117 9.36 -15.40 18.49
N GLY A 118 8.14 -15.49 18.02
CA GLY A 118 6.94 -15.37 18.85
C GLY A 118 5.81 -14.65 18.15
N GLY A 119 4.86 -15.39 17.64
CA GLY A 119 3.78 -14.94 16.77
C GLY A 119 2.98 -13.73 17.25
N ASN A 120 2.78 -12.81 16.31
CA ASN A 120 1.76 -11.80 16.41
C ASN A 120 0.82 -11.93 15.19
N PRO A 121 -0.48 -12.14 15.36
CA PRO A 121 -1.42 -12.25 14.24
C PRO A 121 -1.75 -10.85 13.71
N GLY A 122 -0.95 -10.36 12.76
CA GLY A 122 -1.12 -9.05 12.12
C GLY A 122 0.12 -8.51 11.42
N GLY A 123 1.11 -9.36 11.10
CA GLY A 123 2.33 -8.96 10.41
C GLY A 123 2.04 -8.45 9.00
N GLN A 124 2.32 -7.18 8.74
CA GLN A 124 2.39 -6.63 7.39
C GLN A 124 3.41 -7.43 6.58
N LYS A 125 2.94 -8.14 5.55
CA LYS A 125 3.83 -8.79 4.59
C LYS A 125 4.66 -7.74 3.88
N THR A 126 5.98 -7.88 3.94
CA THR A 126 6.88 -7.09 3.09
C THR A 126 6.95 -7.75 1.71
N TYR A 127 6.59 -7.00 0.69
CA TYR A 127 6.64 -7.46 -0.70
C TYR A 127 7.91 -6.95 -1.35
N SER A 128 8.62 -7.81 -2.09
CA SER A 128 9.83 -7.43 -2.82
C SER A 128 10.02 -8.29 -4.05
N LYS A 129 10.67 -7.74 -5.06
CA LYS A 129 11.06 -8.47 -6.27
C LYS A 129 12.29 -9.34 -5.97
N PRO A 130 12.22 -10.66 -6.16
CA PRO A 130 13.39 -11.53 -6.11
C PRO A 130 14.40 -11.18 -7.22
N ASP A 131 15.63 -11.66 -7.07
CA ASP A 131 16.63 -11.54 -8.13
C ASP A 131 16.24 -12.35 -9.38
N ASP A 132 16.80 -11.97 -10.54
CA ASP A 132 16.47 -12.56 -11.84
C ASP A 132 16.71 -14.07 -11.94
N ALA A 133 17.75 -14.57 -11.30
CA ALA A 133 18.03 -16.01 -11.29
C ALA A 133 16.97 -16.81 -10.50
N THR A 134 16.47 -16.23 -9.43
CA THR A 134 15.35 -16.77 -8.64
C THR A 134 14.04 -16.72 -9.44
N LEU A 135 13.76 -15.61 -10.13
CA LEU A 135 12.57 -15.49 -10.97
C LEU A 135 12.54 -16.53 -12.08
N LYS A 136 13.65 -16.73 -12.80
CA LYS A 136 13.76 -17.74 -13.86
C LYS A 136 13.56 -19.18 -13.36
N LYS A 137 13.83 -19.45 -12.08
CA LYS A 137 13.58 -20.76 -11.47
C LYS A 137 12.13 -20.96 -11.00
N LYS A 138 11.49 -19.87 -10.56
CA LYS A 138 10.16 -19.93 -9.95
C LYS A 138 9.02 -19.76 -10.97
N LEU A 139 9.23 -18.95 -11.99
CA LEU A 139 8.21 -18.61 -12.98
C LEU A 139 8.29 -19.56 -14.19
N THR A 140 7.13 -19.84 -14.77
CA THR A 140 7.10 -20.48 -16.08
C THR A 140 7.65 -19.51 -17.15
N PRO A 141 8.07 -19.99 -18.33
CA PRO A 141 8.53 -19.11 -19.41
C PRO A 141 7.52 -18.00 -19.74
N LEU A 142 6.23 -18.33 -19.82
CA LEU A 142 5.16 -17.35 -20.09
C LEU A 142 5.03 -16.32 -18.95
N GLN A 143 5.04 -16.76 -17.69
CA GLN A 143 4.97 -15.84 -16.54
C GLN A 143 6.16 -14.89 -16.52
N TYR A 144 7.36 -15.40 -16.80
CA TYR A 144 8.56 -14.58 -16.87
C TYR A 144 8.49 -13.57 -18.04
N GLU A 145 8.09 -14.02 -19.25
CA GLU A 145 7.92 -13.17 -20.42
C GLU A 145 6.92 -12.03 -20.16
N VAL A 146 5.75 -12.39 -19.61
CA VAL A 146 4.70 -11.41 -19.29
C VAL A 146 5.19 -10.42 -18.26
N THR A 147 5.71 -10.88 -17.11
CA THR A 147 6.00 -10.00 -15.97
C THR A 147 7.29 -9.20 -16.14
N GLN A 148 8.31 -9.73 -16.85
CA GLN A 148 9.64 -9.13 -16.94
C GLN A 148 9.97 -8.54 -18.32
N SER A 149 9.24 -8.94 -19.38
CA SER A 149 9.50 -8.51 -20.75
C SER A 149 8.28 -7.85 -21.41
N GLU A 150 7.29 -7.42 -20.61
CA GLU A 150 6.07 -6.75 -21.10
C GLU A 150 5.28 -7.60 -22.13
N GLY A 151 5.36 -8.93 -22.01
CA GLY A 151 4.62 -9.87 -22.87
C GLY A 151 3.11 -9.86 -22.62
N THR A 152 2.38 -10.47 -23.51
CA THR A 152 0.92 -10.63 -23.38
C THR A 152 0.55 -12.07 -23.70
N GLU A 153 -0.19 -12.71 -22.80
CA GLU A 153 -0.72 -14.06 -23.00
C GLU A 153 -1.88 -14.06 -24.00
N PRO A 154 -2.21 -15.21 -24.64
CA PRO A 154 -3.33 -15.29 -25.55
C PRO A 154 -4.70 -15.05 -24.88
N PRO A 155 -5.64 -14.34 -25.55
CA PRO A 155 -6.98 -14.15 -25.02
C PRO A 155 -7.74 -15.49 -24.98
N PHE A 156 -8.63 -15.66 -24.01
CA PHE A 156 -9.47 -16.85 -23.77
C PHE A 156 -8.72 -18.17 -23.54
N GLN A 157 -7.38 -18.14 -23.54
CA GLN A 157 -6.50 -19.29 -23.28
C GLN A 157 -5.60 -19.01 -22.07
N ASN A 158 -6.18 -18.46 -21.02
CA ASN A 158 -5.48 -18.11 -19.79
C ASN A 158 -6.32 -18.50 -18.56
N GLU A 159 -5.67 -18.61 -17.42
CA GLU A 159 -6.22 -19.27 -16.24
C GLU A 159 -7.41 -18.54 -15.60
N TYR A 160 -7.46 -17.21 -15.69
CA TYR A 160 -8.40 -16.43 -14.88
C TYR A 160 -9.43 -15.62 -15.65
N HIS A 161 -9.49 -15.68 -17.01
CA HIS A 161 -10.46 -14.89 -17.76
C HIS A 161 -11.91 -15.20 -17.30
N ASP A 162 -12.25 -16.46 -17.07
CA ASP A 162 -13.57 -16.92 -16.65
C ASP A 162 -13.67 -17.35 -15.17
N ASN A 163 -12.60 -17.12 -14.35
CA ASN A 163 -12.64 -17.44 -12.93
C ASN A 163 -13.66 -16.56 -12.18
N LYS A 164 -14.67 -17.21 -11.56
CA LYS A 164 -15.77 -16.56 -10.82
C LYS A 164 -15.76 -16.87 -9.32
N ARG A 165 -14.72 -17.55 -8.83
CA ARG A 165 -14.59 -17.86 -7.40
C ARG A 165 -14.32 -16.61 -6.57
N ASP A 166 -14.84 -16.57 -5.34
CA ASP A 166 -14.49 -15.53 -4.35
C ASP A 166 -13.02 -15.64 -3.93
N GLY A 167 -12.32 -14.52 -3.92
CA GLY A 167 -10.92 -14.46 -3.51
C GLY A 167 -10.21 -13.19 -4.00
N ILE A 168 -8.91 -13.16 -3.83
CA ILE A 168 -8.07 -12.05 -4.28
C ILE A 168 -7.05 -12.52 -5.32
N TYR A 169 -6.55 -11.58 -6.11
CA TYR A 169 -5.47 -11.78 -7.06
C TYR A 169 -4.24 -11.02 -6.57
N VAL A 170 -3.13 -11.72 -6.41
CA VAL A 170 -1.85 -11.17 -5.98
C VAL A 170 -0.84 -11.23 -7.11
N ASP A 171 0.20 -10.39 -7.05
CA ASP A 171 1.32 -10.47 -7.99
C ASP A 171 2.04 -11.82 -7.88
N ILE A 172 2.26 -12.48 -9.01
CA ILE A 172 2.94 -13.79 -9.05
C ILE A 172 4.41 -13.70 -8.60
N VAL A 173 5.04 -12.53 -8.72
CA VAL A 173 6.44 -12.25 -8.40
C VAL A 173 6.64 -11.94 -6.91
N SER A 174 5.94 -10.94 -6.39
CA SER A 174 6.11 -10.43 -5.02
C SER A 174 5.07 -10.95 -4.02
N GLY A 175 3.91 -11.39 -4.51
CA GLY A 175 2.77 -11.77 -3.67
C GLY A 175 1.95 -10.58 -3.15
N GLU A 176 2.22 -9.34 -3.58
CA GLU A 176 1.43 -8.18 -3.17
C GLU A 176 -0.02 -8.26 -3.67
N PRO A 177 -1.04 -7.91 -2.85
CA PRO A 177 -2.44 -7.96 -3.25
C PRO A 177 -2.74 -6.86 -4.27
N LEU A 178 -3.38 -7.25 -5.39
CA LEU A 178 -3.61 -6.36 -6.53
C LEU A 178 -5.09 -6.14 -6.83
N PHE A 179 -5.89 -7.22 -6.90
CA PHE A 179 -7.29 -7.14 -7.28
C PHE A 179 -8.18 -8.07 -6.45
N SER A 180 -9.48 -7.76 -6.40
CA SER A 180 -10.50 -8.61 -5.75
C SER A 180 -11.44 -9.21 -6.78
N SER A 181 -11.91 -10.43 -6.54
CA SER A 181 -12.98 -11.04 -7.34
C SER A 181 -14.28 -10.24 -7.30
N LEU A 182 -14.50 -9.43 -6.27
CA LEU A 182 -15.67 -8.56 -6.14
C LEU A 182 -15.67 -7.40 -7.15
N ASP A 183 -14.51 -7.03 -7.66
CA ASP A 183 -14.33 -5.98 -8.66
C ASP A 183 -14.08 -6.56 -10.07
N LYS A 184 -14.08 -7.91 -10.20
CA LYS A 184 -13.90 -8.62 -11.47
C LYS A 184 -15.21 -8.70 -12.23
N TYR A 185 -15.14 -8.53 -13.56
CA TYR A 185 -16.27 -8.68 -14.44
C TYR A 185 -15.86 -9.29 -15.78
N ASP A 186 -16.84 -9.80 -16.52
CA ASP A 186 -16.63 -10.29 -17.88
C ASP A 186 -16.66 -9.11 -18.86
N SER A 187 -15.50 -8.77 -19.39
CA SER A 187 -15.35 -7.71 -20.38
C SER A 187 -15.48 -8.19 -21.84
N GLY A 188 -15.59 -9.50 -22.05
CA GLY A 188 -15.59 -10.09 -23.38
C GLY A 188 -14.24 -10.04 -24.11
N THR A 189 -13.18 -9.55 -23.47
CA THR A 189 -11.86 -9.38 -24.13
C THR A 189 -10.98 -10.63 -24.06
N GLY A 190 -11.35 -11.60 -23.23
CA GLY A 190 -10.59 -12.85 -23.07
C GLY A 190 -9.46 -12.78 -22.05
N TRP A 191 -9.35 -11.69 -21.27
CA TRP A 191 -8.46 -11.54 -20.15
C TRP A 191 -9.23 -11.16 -18.88
N PRO A 192 -8.73 -11.50 -17.68
CA PRO A 192 -9.35 -11.06 -16.43
C PRO A 192 -9.39 -9.54 -16.36
N SER A 193 -10.59 -9.00 -16.14
CA SER A 193 -10.85 -7.56 -16.14
C SER A 193 -11.45 -7.12 -14.81
N PHE A 194 -10.97 -5.99 -14.28
CA PHE A 194 -11.37 -5.45 -12.99
C PHE A 194 -11.74 -3.98 -13.11
N THR A 195 -12.67 -3.53 -12.26
CA THR A 195 -13.12 -2.13 -12.23
C THR A 195 -12.17 -1.21 -11.48
N LYS A 196 -11.39 -1.76 -10.55
CA LYS A 196 -10.40 -1.04 -9.72
C LYS A 196 -9.41 -2.02 -9.09
N PRO A 197 -8.23 -1.57 -8.66
CA PRO A 197 -7.34 -2.34 -7.79
C PRO A 197 -7.92 -2.51 -6.38
N LEU A 198 -7.53 -3.59 -5.70
CA LEU A 198 -7.84 -3.86 -4.30
C LEU A 198 -7.06 -2.92 -3.38
N GLU A 199 -5.76 -2.81 -3.61
CA GLU A 199 -4.86 -1.87 -2.93
C GLU A 199 -4.25 -0.94 -4.00
N PRO A 200 -4.79 0.27 -4.18
CA PRO A 200 -4.30 1.21 -5.21
C PRO A 200 -2.83 1.56 -5.08
N GLU A 201 -2.28 1.51 -3.87
CA GLU A 201 -0.86 1.74 -3.59
C GLU A 201 0.07 0.63 -4.10
N ASN A 202 -0.44 -0.56 -4.35
CA ASN A 202 0.33 -1.69 -4.90
C ASN A 202 0.38 -1.69 -6.43
N VAL A 203 -0.28 -0.71 -7.06
CA VAL A 203 -0.37 -0.61 -8.52
C VAL A 203 0.23 0.71 -8.98
N THR A 204 1.07 0.65 -9.98
CA THR A 204 1.63 1.83 -10.66
C THR A 204 1.20 1.86 -12.12
N THR A 205 1.10 3.05 -12.70
CA THR A 205 0.73 3.22 -14.12
C THR A 205 1.76 4.05 -14.87
N ARG A 206 2.04 3.65 -16.12
CA ARG A 206 2.97 4.34 -17.02
C ARG A 206 2.33 4.50 -18.40
N LYS A 207 2.53 5.64 -19.04
CA LYS A 207 2.11 5.79 -20.45
C LYS A 207 2.98 4.91 -21.33
N ASP A 208 2.34 3.97 -22.01
CA ASP A 208 2.93 3.13 -23.04
C ASP A 208 2.59 3.73 -24.42
N ARG A 209 3.62 4.00 -25.22
CA ARG A 209 3.53 4.58 -26.58
C ARG A 209 3.89 3.58 -27.66
N THR A 210 3.85 2.30 -27.38
CA THR A 210 4.16 1.23 -28.33
C THR A 210 2.97 0.98 -29.27
N LEU A 211 3.25 0.59 -30.53
CA LEU A 211 2.24 0.16 -31.51
C LEU A 211 1.17 1.20 -31.93
N PHE A 212 1.57 2.45 -32.20
CA PHE A 212 0.67 3.50 -32.78
C PHE A 212 -0.52 3.91 -31.90
N ALA A 213 -0.64 3.41 -30.68
CA ALA A 213 -1.66 3.79 -29.72
C ALA A 213 -1.03 4.19 -28.37
N VAL A 214 -1.56 5.24 -27.75
CA VAL A 214 -1.20 5.58 -26.37
C VAL A 214 -2.03 4.74 -25.43
N ARG A 215 -1.42 3.79 -24.75
CA ARG A 215 -2.04 2.99 -23.71
C ARG A 215 -1.50 3.38 -22.34
N VAL A 216 -2.16 2.97 -21.28
CA VAL A 216 -1.69 3.13 -19.90
C VAL A 216 -1.35 1.74 -19.36
N GLU A 217 -0.06 1.45 -19.29
CA GLU A 217 0.46 0.23 -18.68
C GLU A 217 0.20 0.22 -17.19
N VAL A 218 -0.11 -0.96 -16.66
CA VAL A 218 -0.29 -1.25 -15.25
C VAL A 218 0.80 -2.20 -14.79
N LYS A 219 1.54 -1.81 -13.74
CA LYS A 219 2.59 -2.63 -13.11
C LYS A 219 2.32 -2.79 -11.63
N SER A 220 2.78 -3.90 -11.05
CA SER A 220 2.87 -4.05 -9.60
C SER A 220 3.99 -3.17 -9.05
N LYS A 221 3.80 -2.64 -7.84
CA LYS A 221 4.74 -1.68 -7.25
C LYS A 221 6.01 -2.34 -6.73
N HIS A 222 5.85 -3.44 -6.01
CA HIS A 222 6.97 -4.11 -5.33
C HIS A 222 7.59 -5.21 -6.18
N GLY A 223 6.78 -5.90 -6.98
CA GLY A 223 7.26 -6.89 -7.95
C GLY A 223 7.83 -6.28 -9.23
N ASP A 224 7.49 -5.02 -9.52
CA ASP A 224 7.79 -4.36 -10.79
C ASP A 224 7.36 -5.21 -12.01
N SER A 225 6.31 -6.01 -11.83
CA SER A 225 5.75 -6.89 -12.84
C SER A 225 4.87 -6.12 -13.81
N HIS A 226 5.05 -6.33 -15.10
CA HIS A 226 4.03 -5.95 -16.07
C HIS A 226 2.77 -6.76 -15.82
N LEU A 227 1.64 -6.10 -15.55
CA LEU A 227 0.36 -6.75 -15.27
C LEU A 227 -0.56 -6.73 -16.48
N GLY A 228 -0.54 -5.66 -17.26
CA GLY A 228 -1.43 -5.39 -18.38
C GLY A 228 -1.64 -3.89 -18.59
N HIS A 229 -2.87 -3.51 -18.96
CA HIS A 229 -3.21 -2.12 -19.27
C HIS A 229 -4.55 -1.72 -18.67
N VAL A 230 -4.72 -0.41 -18.41
CA VAL A 230 -5.99 0.18 -18.01
C VAL A 230 -6.57 1.03 -19.13
N PHE A 231 -7.88 0.87 -19.36
CA PHE A 231 -8.66 1.53 -20.41
C PHE A 231 -9.83 2.29 -19.81
N PRO A 232 -10.29 3.40 -20.44
CA PRO A 232 -11.42 4.22 -19.95
C PRO A 232 -12.79 3.73 -20.47
N ASP A 233 -12.92 2.44 -20.77
CA ASP A 233 -14.10 1.80 -21.30
C ASP A 233 -14.73 0.76 -20.35
N GLY A 234 -14.43 0.88 -19.06
CA GLY A 234 -14.98 0.02 -18.01
C GLY A 234 -16.38 0.44 -17.56
N PRO A 235 -17.05 -0.39 -16.76
CA PRO A 235 -18.37 -0.09 -16.23
C PRO A 235 -18.35 0.97 -15.14
N ALA A 236 -19.52 1.59 -14.87
CA ALA A 236 -19.70 2.42 -13.69
C ALA A 236 -19.43 1.61 -12.40
N PRO A 237 -19.01 2.27 -11.30
CA PRO A 237 -18.87 3.70 -11.11
C PRO A 237 -17.51 4.28 -11.57
N THR A 238 -16.49 3.45 -11.84
CA THR A 238 -15.13 3.93 -12.12
C THR A 238 -14.91 4.33 -13.57
N GLY A 239 -15.63 3.72 -14.49
CA GLY A 239 -15.39 3.86 -15.93
C GLY A 239 -14.05 3.26 -16.39
N GLN A 240 -13.32 2.57 -15.50
CA GLN A 240 -12.01 1.99 -15.77
C GLN A 240 -12.10 0.48 -15.98
N ARG A 241 -11.37 -0.03 -16.97
CA ARG A 241 -11.16 -1.45 -17.19
C ARG A 241 -9.67 -1.78 -17.03
N TYR A 242 -9.31 -2.42 -15.93
CA TYR A 242 -8.01 -3.01 -15.70
C TYR A 242 -7.96 -4.39 -16.35
N CYS A 243 -7.39 -4.47 -17.56
CA CYS A 243 -7.27 -5.69 -18.36
C CYS A 243 -5.90 -6.32 -18.09
N MET A 244 -5.88 -7.40 -17.30
CA MET A 244 -4.65 -7.97 -16.73
C MET A 244 -4.34 -9.33 -17.35
N ASN A 245 -3.05 -9.67 -17.43
CA ASN A 245 -2.61 -11.01 -17.79
C ASN A 245 -2.78 -11.95 -16.61
N SER A 246 -3.41 -13.12 -16.81
CA SER A 246 -3.47 -14.18 -15.78
C SER A 246 -2.09 -14.65 -15.36
N ALA A 247 -1.16 -14.72 -16.32
CA ALA A 247 0.23 -15.14 -16.09
C ALA A 247 0.99 -14.21 -15.11
N ALA A 248 0.54 -12.95 -14.94
CA ALA A 248 1.11 -12.02 -13.96
C ALA A 248 0.46 -12.14 -12.57
N LEU A 249 -0.59 -12.93 -12.44
CA LEU A 249 -1.42 -13.02 -11.24
C LEU A 249 -1.34 -14.42 -10.62
N ARG A 250 -1.54 -14.49 -9.30
CA ARG A 250 -1.86 -15.70 -8.56
C ARG A 250 -3.18 -15.49 -7.83
N PHE A 251 -4.14 -16.36 -8.06
CA PHE A 251 -5.42 -16.31 -7.36
C PHE A 251 -5.33 -17.01 -6.02
N ILE A 252 -5.84 -16.36 -4.96
CA ILE A 252 -5.98 -16.92 -3.62
C ILE A 252 -7.47 -17.04 -3.34
N PRO A 253 -8.03 -18.25 -3.26
CA PRO A 253 -9.42 -18.46 -2.89
C PRO A 253 -9.72 -17.89 -1.50
N LYS A 254 -10.95 -17.44 -1.29
CA LYS A 254 -11.42 -16.88 -0.02
C LYS A 254 -11.15 -17.81 1.17
N GLU A 255 -11.35 -19.09 1.01
CA GLU A 255 -11.13 -20.14 2.02
C GLU A 255 -9.66 -20.32 2.42
N ASP A 256 -8.73 -19.93 1.54
CA ASP A 256 -7.30 -20.05 1.77
C ASP A 256 -6.64 -18.73 2.23
N LEU A 257 -7.38 -17.61 2.26
CA LEU A 257 -6.82 -16.29 2.57
C LEU A 257 -6.08 -16.26 3.91
N GLU A 258 -6.64 -16.85 4.96
CA GLU A 258 -6.01 -16.87 6.28
C GLU A 258 -4.73 -17.72 6.27
N LYS A 259 -4.79 -18.91 5.70
CA LYS A 259 -3.66 -19.85 5.56
C LYS A 259 -2.50 -19.25 4.74
N GLU A 260 -2.84 -18.51 3.69
CA GLU A 260 -1.87 -17.85 2.79
C GLU A 260 -1.38 -16.49 3.36
N GLY A 261 -1.87 -16.10 4.55
CA GLY A 261 -1.49 -14.86 5.24
C GLY A 261 -2.11 -13.58 4.65
N TYR A 262 -3.32 -13.69 4.09
CA TYR A 262 -4.14 -12.57 3.58
C TYR A 262 -5.47 -12.49 4.34
N GLY A 263 -5.51 -12.95 5.60
CA GLY A 263 -6.71 -13.03 6.42
C GLY A 263 -7.44 -11.70 6.60
N GLU A 264 -6.73 -10.56 6.53
CA GLU A 264 -7.31 -9.22 6.59
C GLU A 264 -8.35 -8.95 5.49
N TYR A 265 -8.25 -9.67 4.35
CA TYR A 265 -9.19 -9.52 3.23
C TYR A 265 -10.45 -10.38 3.37
N LEU A 266 -10.55 -11.28 4.35
CA LEU A 266 -11.77 -12.04 4.64
C LEU A 266 -12.97 -11.13 4.92
N LYS A 267 -12.72 -9.94 5.50
CA LYS A 267 -13.76 -8.94 5.77
C LYS A 267 -14.51 -8.48 4.52
N LEU A 268 -13.88 -8.52 3.34
CA LEU A 268 -14.49 -8.12 2.07
C LEU A 268 -15.62 -9.08 1.64
N PHE A 269 -15.50 -10.34 2.02
CA PHE A 269 -16.42 -11.42 1.64
C PHE A 269 -17.46 -11.75 2.73
N ARG A 270 -17.46 -11.03 3.86
CA ARG A 270 -18.53 -11.16 4.85
C ARG A 270 -19.76 -10.46 4.28
N ARG A 271 -20.84 -11.22 4.02
CA ARG A 271 -22.14 -10.62 3.71
C ARG A 271 -22.50 -9.69 4.88
N LYS A 272 -22.87 -8.44 4.60
CA LYS A 272 -23.62 -7.65 5.59
C LYS A 272 -24.86 -8.47 5.92
N SER A 273 -24.94 -8.97 7.14
CA SER A 273 -26.21 -9.49 7.68
C SER A 273 -27.18 -8.31 7.65
N GLU A 274 -28.22 -8.42 6.84
CA GLU A 274 -29.37 -7.52 6.86
C GLU A 274 -30.04 -7.53 8.22
#